data_3f5b532141d823a44af9e3e298e68ed3
#
_entry.id   3f5b532141d823a44af9e3e298e68ed3
#
_cell.length_a   1.000
_cell.length_b   1.000
_cell.length_c   1.000
_cell.angle_alpha   90.00
_cell.angle_beta   90.00
_cell.angle_gamma   90.00
#
_symmetry.space_group_name_H-M   'P 1'
#
loop_
_entity.id
_entity.type
_entity.pdbx_description
1 polymer ?
#
loop_
_entity_poly.entity_id
_entity_poly.type
_entity_poly.pdbx_seq_one_letter_code
_entity_poly.pdbx_strand_id
1 'polypeptide(L)'
;MLTHAQIWTAIDRLAARAGLSASGLAKRSGLDPTTFNRSKRITPDGRARWPSTESVAKALAATSTHVEAFVTLITDSASTAAQAVPLIGFAEAGAGGYFDDGGFPVGKGWDEIAFPAVNDEHAYALEISGDSMTPAYRDGDVIVVSPAAPIRRGDRVVAKTKKGEVMVKELKRKTSKSIELKSINSEHPDRTLAVRDVVWIARIVWASQ
;
A
#
# COMPACT_ATOMS: atom_id res chain seq x y z
N MET A 1 -14.62 6.51 9.77
CA MET A 1 -16.09 6.61 9.85
C MET A 1 -16.67 5.68 8.79
N LEU A 2 -17.70 4.87 9.12
CA LEU A 2 -18.35 3.97 8.15
C LEU A 2 -19.17 4.79 7.14
N THR A 3 -18.96 4.57 5.84
CA THR A 3 -19.66 5.25 4.77
C THR A 3 -20.71 4.35 4.11
N HIS A 4 -21.70 4.98 3.45
CA HIS A 4 -22.73 4.27 2.66
C HIS A 4 -22.12 3.36 1.59
N ALA A 5 -21.10 3.85 0.87
CA ALA A 5 -20.43 3.09 -0.17
C ALA A 5 -19.72 1.84 0.40
N GLN A 6 -19.07 1.97 1.55
CA GLN A 6 -18.37 0.87 2.19
C GLN A 6 -19.31 -0.27 2.61
N ILE A 7 -20.44 0.05 3.22
CA ILE A 7 -21.36 -1.00 3.66
C ILE A 7 -21.96 -1.77 2.47
N TRP A 8 -22.30 -1.07 1.38
CA TRP A 8 -22.82 -1.73 0.19
C TRP A 8 -21.75 -2.54 -0.55
N THR A 9 -20.51 -2.06 -0.58
CA THR A 9 -19.38 -2.82 -1.11
C THR A 9 -19.15 -4.09 -0.31
N ALA A 10 -19.24 -4.04 1.02
CA ALA A 10 -19.11 -5.22 1.87
C ALA A 10 -20.20 -6.26 1.60
N ILE A 11 -21.45 -5.83 1.36
CA ILE A 11 -22.55 -6.73 0.98
C ILE A 11 -22.29 -7.38 -0.39
N ASP A 12 -21.79 -6.60 -1.38
CA ASP A 12 -21.43 -7.14 -2.69
C ASP A 12 -20.31 -8.20 -2.59
N ARG A 13 -19.28 -7.93 -1.78
CA ARG A 13 -18.20 -8.88 -1.51
C ARG A 13 -18.67 -10.12 -0.76
N LEU A 14 -19.56 -9.97 0.21
CA LEU A 14 -20.18 -11.09 0.91
C LEU A 14 -20.91 -12.01 -0.08
N ALA A 15 -21.69 -11.43 -1.00
CA ALA A 15 -22.35 -12.18 -2.06
C ALA A 15 -21.34 -12.91 -2.95
N ALA A 16 -20.31 -12.21 -3.43
CA ALA A 16 -19.26 -12.78 -4.29
C ALA A 16 -18.50 -13.93 -3.61
N ARG A 17 -18.13 -13.79 -2.33
CA ARG A 17 -17.50 -14.86 -1.54
C ARG A 17 -18.36 -16.09 -1.41
N ALA A 18 -19.68 -15.93 -1.32
CA ALA A 18 -20.64 -17.02 -1.28
C ALA A 18 -20.99 -17.59 -2.67
N GLY A 19 -20.37 -17.08 -3.76
CA GLY A 19 -20.71 -17.48 -5.13
C GLY A 19 -22.09 -17.01 -5.59
N LEU A 20 -22.61 -15.93 -5.00
CA LEU A 20 -23.98 -15.44 -5.23
C LEU A 20 -23.97 -14.06 -5.89
N SER A 21 -25.03 -13.77 -6.66
CA SER A 21 -25.37 -12.40 -7.04
C SER A 21 -26.04 -11.67 -5.86
N ALA A 22 -26.17 -10.35 -5.95
CA ALA A 22 -26.90 -9.56 -4.95
C ALA A 22 -28.33 -10.06 -4.73
N SER A 23 -29.06 -10.41 -5.81
CA SER A 23 -30.40 -11.01 -5.74
C SER A 23 -30.36 -12.43 -5.18
N GLY A 24 -29.31 -13.21 -5.47
CA GLY A 24 -29.11 -14.55 -4.92
C GLY A 24 -28.88 -14.51 -3.41
N LEU A 25 -28.06 -13.56 -2.94
CA LEU A 25 -27.86 -13.34 -1.50
C LEU A 25 -29.16 -12.95 -0.82
N ALA A 26 -29.93 -12.01 -1.38
CA ALA A 26 -31.24 -11.60 -0.82
C ALA A 26 -32.21 -12.81 -0.68
N LYS A 27 -32.38 -13.62 -1.74
CA LYS A 27 -33.19 -14.82 -1.70
C LYS A 27 -32.72 -15.80 -0.63
N ARG A 28 -31.42 -16.10 -0.57
CA ARG A 28 -30.85 -17.03 0.41
C ARG A 28 -31.04 -16.54 1.85
N SER A 29 -31.09 -15.22 2.03
CA SER A 29 -31.32 -14.53 3.31
C SER A 29 -32.81 -14.45 3.69
N GLY A 30 -33.71 -14.99 2.89
CA GLY A 30 -35.17 -14.88 3.13
C GLY A 30 -35.70 -13.45 2.95
N LEU A 31 -35.03 -12.63 2.10
CA LEU A 31 -35.41 -11.26 1.80
C LEU A 31 -35.97 -11.14 0.38
N ASP A 32 -36.66 -10.02 0.10
CA ASP A 32 -37.03 -9.68 -1.27
C ASP A 32 -35.80 -9.69 -2.19
N PRO A 33 -35.88 -10.34 -3.37
CA PRO A 33 -34.72 -10.47 -4.28
C PRO A 33 -34.07 -9.16 -4.70
N THR A 34 -34.80 -8.05 -4.60
CA THR A 34 -34.28 -6.73 -4.98
C THR A 34 -33.60 -5.97 -3.84
N THR A 35 -33.65 -6.51 -2.60
CA THR A 35 -33.19 -5.81 -1.38
C THR A 35 -31.77 -5.28 -1.51
N PHE A 36 -30.85 -6.05 -2.10
CA PHE A 36 -29.44 -5.68 -2.24
C PHE A 36 -29.06 -5.12 -3.61
N ASN A 37 -30.03 -4.95 -4.52
CA ASN A 37 -29.76 -4.43 -5.86
C ASN A 37 -29.26 -2.96 -5.82
N ARG A 38 -28.40 -2.61 -6.77
CA ARG A 38 -27.86 -1.26 -6.88
C ARG A 38 -28.94 -0.19 -7.02
N SER A 39 -30.01 -0.48 -7.75
CA SER A 39 -31.17 0.42 -7.92
C SER A 39 -31.91 0.74 -6.63
N LYS A 40 -31.73 -0.02 -5.57
CA LYS A 40 -32.36 0.19 -4.26
C LYS A 40 -31.46 0.91 -3.25
N ARG A 41 -30.23 1.25 -3.61
CA ARG A 41 -29.25 1.89 -2.70
C ARG A 41 -29.40 3.41 -2.62
N ILE A 42 -30.15 3.97 -3.56
CA ILE A 42 -30.51 5.38 -3.60
C ILE A 42 -32.02 5.45 -3.73
N THR A 43 -32.66 6.33 -2.96
CA THR A 43 -34.11 6.59 -3.04
C THR A 43 -34.43 7.42 -4.30
N PRO A 44 -35.70 7.44 -4.78
CA PRO A 44 -36.08 8.24 -5.95
C PRO A 44 -35.78 9.74 -5.82
N ASP A 45 -35.73 10.26 -4.60
CA ASP A 45 -35.35 11.64 -4.27
C ASP A 45 -33.83 11.86 -4.10
N GLY A 46 -33.01 10.86 -4.50
CA GLY A 46 -31.55 10.96 -4.51
C GLY A 46 -30.85 10.75 -3.17
N ARG A 47 -31.55 10.37 -2.11
CA ARG A 47 -30.95 10.13 -0.80
C ARG A 47 -30.31 8.74 -0.71
N ALA A 48 -29.23 8.65 0.04
CA ALA A 48 -28.56 7.39 0.34
C ALA A 48 -29.47 6.47 1.19
N ARG A 49 -29.80 5.30 0.65
CA ARG A 49 -30.56 4.28 1.37
C ARG A 49 -29.59 3.25 1.97
N TRP A 50 -29.54 3.22 3.29
CA TRP A 50 -28.74 2.26 4.03
C TRP A 50 -29.45 0.89 4.11
N PRO A 51 -28.70 -0.24 4.11
CA PRO A 51 -29.30 -1.52 4.44
C PRO A 51 -29.75 -1.51 5.91
N SER A 52 -30.85 -2.17 6.22
CA SER A 52 -31.26 -2.35 7.62
C SER A 52 -30.29 -3.32 8.31
N THR A 53 -30.12 -3.15 9.63
CA THR A 53 -29.34 -4.09 10.44
C THR A 53 -29.90 -5.50 10.37
N GLU A 54 -31.25 -5.64 10.29
CA GLU A 54 -31.93 -6.92 10.08
C GLU A 54 -31.50 -7.57 8.75
N SER A 55 -31.47 -6.81 7.64
CA SER A 55 -31.05 -7.34 6.35
C SER A 55 -29.60 -7.81 6.36
N VAL A 56 -28.72 -7.05 7.02
CA VAL A 56 -27.31 -7.44 7.19
C VAL A 56 -27.20 -8.70 8.04
N ALA A 57 -27.89 -8.77 9.18
CA ALA A 57 -27.87 -9.94 10.06
C ALA A 57 -28.35 -11.21 9.35
N LYS A 58 -29.45 -11.13 8.57
CA LYS A 58 -29.96 -12.25 7.76
C LYS A 58 -28.96 -12.70 6.69
N ALA A 59 -28.25 -11.74 6.03
CA ALA A 59 -27.24 -12.06 5.05
C ALA A 59 -26.03 -12.77 5.66
N LEU A 60 -25.58 -12.33 6.83
CA LEU A 60 -24.51 -12.96 7.59
C LEU A 60 -24.88 -14.39 8.00
N ALA A 61 -26.07 -14.57 8.56
CA ALA A 61 -26.57 -15.90 8.95
C ALA A 61 -26.67 -16.83 7.73
N ALA A 62 -27.20 -16.36 6.60
CA ALA A 62 -27.37 -17.15 5.38
C ALA A 62 -26.02 -17.56 4.74
N THR A 63 -24.95 -16.85 5.02
CA THR A 63 -23.60 -17.14 4.50
C THR A 63 -22.65 -17.72 5.55
N SER A 64 -23.15 -18.01 6.76
CA SER A 64 -22.36 -18.49 7.91
C SER A 64 -21.12 -17.58 8.18
N THR A 65 -21.30 -16.28 8.01
CA THR A 65 -20.23 -15.28 8.16
C THR A 65 -20.37 -14.58 9.52
N HIS A 66 -19.30 -14.57 10.30
CA HIS A 66 -19.27 -13.83 11.57
C HIS A 66 -19.14 -12.32 11.32
N VAL A 67 -19.59 -11.50 12.29
CA VAL A 67 -19.59 -10.03 12.16
C VAL A 67 -18.17 -9.47 11.97
N GLU A 68 -17.17 -10.06 12.62
CA GLU A 68 -15.77 -9.67 12.47
C GLU A 68 -15.29 -9.84 11.04
N ALA A 69 -15.63 -10.96 10.39
CA ALA A 69 -15.31 -11.21 8.99
C ALA A 69 -16.04 -10.24 8.04
N PHE A 70 -17.25 -9.82 8.40
CA PHE A 70 -17.97 -8.80 7.64
C PHE A 70 -17.34 -7.41 7.81
N VAL A 71 -16.86 -7.07 9.01
CA VAL A 71 -16.14 -5.82 9.25
C VAL A 71 -14.88 -5.75 8.39
N THR A 72 -14.14 -6.85 8.23
CA THR A 72 -13.00 -6.88 7.28
C THR A 72 -13.44 -6.61 5.85
N LEU A 73 -14.61 -7.09 5.41
CA LEU A 73 -15.14 -6.76 4.07
C LEU A 73 -15.48 -5.27 3.91
N ILE A 74 -15.84 -4.58 4.99
CA ILE A 74 -16.06 -3.12 4.99
C ILE A 74 -14.73 -2.37 4.82
N THR A 75 -13.70 -2.81 5.53
CA THR A 75 -12.38 -2.19 5.56
C THR A 75 -11.52 -2.54 4.35
N ASP A 76 -11.79 -3.66 3.69
CA ASP A 76 -11.16 -4.09 2.44
C ASP A 76 -11.36 -3.13 1.23
N SER A 77 -11.99 -1.98 1.46
CA SER A 77 -12.00 -0.85 0.50
C SER A 77 -10.64 -0.17 0.34
N ALA A 78 -9.69 -0.50 1.21
CA ALA A 78 -8.27 -0.33 1.03
C ALA A 78 -7.67 -1.54 1.74
N SER A 79 -7.30 -2.54 0.97
CA SER A 79 -6.59 -3.74 1.40
C SER A 79 -5.73 -3.52 2.65
N THR A 80 -6.20 -3.94 3.82
CA THR A 80 -5.34 -4.24 4.97
C THR A 80 -5.07 -5.75 5.05
N ALA A 81 -5.18 -6.46 3.93
CA ALA A 81 -4.46 -7.71 3.82
C ALA A 81 -2.98 -7.36 3.94
N ALA A 82 -2.31 -7.91 4.94
CA ALA A 82 -0.86 -7.77 5.01
C ALA A 82 -0.29 -8.23 3.66
N GLN A 83 0.30 -7.31 2.93
CA GLN A 83 0.98 -7.61 1.69
C GLN A 83 2.36 -8.13 2.08
N ALA A 84 2.71 -9.31 1.61
CA ALA A 84 4.08 -9.76 1.69
C ALA A 84 4.91 -8.88 0.77
N VAL A 85 5.86 -8.13 1.34
CA VAL A 85 6.82 -7.34 0.58
C VAL A 85 8.20 -7.97 0.70
N PRO A 86 8.95 -8.11 -0.39
CA PRO A 86 10.29 -8.68 -0.35
C PRO A 86 11.21 -7.78 0.48
N LEU A 87 11.95 -8.38 1.42
CA LEU A 87 12.98 -7.72 2.22
C LEU A 87 14.34 -7.90 1.55
N ILE A 88 15.00 -6.80 1.26
CA ILE A 88 16.29 -6.78 0.56
C ILE A 88 17.31 -6.11 1.48
N GLY A 89 18.46 -6.74 1.71
CA GLY A 89 19.56 -6.12 2.45
C GLY A 89 20.09 -4.87 1.72
N PHE A 90 20.42 -3.81 2.47
CA PHE A 90 20.87 -2.55 1.88
C PHE A 90 22.18 -2.71 1.06
N ALA A 91 23.10 -3.56 1.53
CA ALA A 91 24.32 -3.89 0.80
C ALA A 91 24.04 -4.59 -0.54
N GLU A 92 23.01 -5.44 -0.58
CA GLU A 92 22.57 -6.14 -1.78
C GLU A 92 21.90 -5.20 -2.76
N ALA A 93 21.17 -4.18 -2.26
CA ALA A 93 20.56 -3.15 -3.10
C ALA A 93 21.59 -2.36 -3.94
N GLY A 94 22.83 -2.22 -3.45
CA GLY A 94 23.95 -1.64 -4.17
C GLY A 94 24.57 -2.56 -5.23
N ALA A 95 24.50 -3.88 -5.04
CA ALA A 95 25.01 -4.86 -5.99
C ALA A 95 24.16 -4.87 -7.27
N GLY A 96 24.77 -5.23 -8.40
CA GLY A 96 24.07 -5.32 -9.68
C GLY A 96 23.07 -6.49 -9.70
N GLY A 97 21.93 -6.30 -10.40
CA GLY A 97 21.01 -7.41 -10.72
C GLY A 97 19.83 -7.61 -9.77
N TYR A 98 19.74 -6.87 -8.68
CA TYR A 98 18.61 -6.96 -7.73
C TYR A 98 17.48 -5.98 -8.02
N PHE A 99 17.71 -4.98 -8.87
CA PHE A 99 16.71 -4.02 -9.32
C PHE A 99 16.84 -3.79 -10.81
N ASP A 100 15.72 -3.62 -11.49
CA ASP A 100 15.69 -3.13 -12.86
C ASP A 100 15.95 -1.61 -12.93
N ASP A 101 15.92 -1.05 -14.16
CA ASP A 101 16.14 0.38 -14.40
C ASP A 101 15.00 1.27 -13.84
N GLY A 102 13.85 0.69 -13.53
CA GLY A 102 12.72 1.35 -12.90
C GLY A 102 12.76 1.35 -11.37
N GLY A 103 13.73 0.63 -10.77
CA GLY A 103 13.85 0.46 -9.33
C GLY A 103 12.94 -0.62 -8.76
N PHE A 104 12.44 -1.52 -9.60
CA PHE A 104 11.64 -2.67 -9.17
C PHE A 104 12.56 -3.84 -8.81
N PRO A 105 12.30 -4.56 -7.70
CA PRO A 105 13.08 -5.72 -7.34
C PRO A 105 12.93 -6.84 -8.38
N VAL A 106 14.05 -7.39 -8.84
CA VAL A 106 14.12 -8.51 -9.76
C VAL A 106 14.84 -9.67 -9.08
N GLY A 107 14.25 -10.85 -9.12
CA GLY A 107 14.82 -12.06 -8.51
C GLY A 107 13.78 -12.87 -7.74
N LYS A 108 14.26 -13.96 -7.11
CA LYS A 108 13.45 -14.87 -6.28
C LYS A 108 14.24 -15.24 -5.04
N GLY A 109 13.54 -15.59 -3.95
CA GLY A 109 14.19 -16.09 -2.74
C GLY A 109 14.49 -15.01 -1.70
N TRP A 110 13.80 -13.85 -1.80
CA TRP A 110 13.82 -12.84 -0.75
C TRP A 110 13.09 -13.31 0.49
N ASP A 111 13.56 -12.92 1.65
CA ASP A 111 12.74 -12.94 2.85
C ASP A 111 11.55 -12.00 2.66
N GLU A 112 10.42 -12.32 3.27
CA GLU A 112 9.20 -11.53 3.13
C GLU A 112 8.76 -10.99 4.49
N ILE A 113 8.39 -9.74 4.53
CA ILE A 113 7.74 -9.15 5.70
C ILE A 113 6.27 -8.85 5.40
N ALA A 114 5.40 -9.16 6.36
CA ALA A 114 3.99 -8.80 6.28
C ALA A 114 3.84 -7.30 6.58
N PHE A 115 3.34 -6.55 5.63
CA PHE A 115 3.15 -5.10 5.74
C PHE A 115 1.69 -4.73 5.47
N PRO A 116 1.08 -3.76 6.21
CA PRO A 116 -0.23 -3.23 5.85
C PRO A 116 -0.20 -2.72 4.41
N ALA A 117 -1.22 -3.08 3.61
CA ALA A 117 -1.21 -2.88 2.18
C ALA A 117 -0.72 -1.49 1.75
N VAL A 118 0.29 -1.48 0.93
CA VAL A 118 0.73 -0.33 0.15
C VAL A 118 0.00 -0.39 -1.18
N ASN A 119 -0.51 0.75 -1.69
CA ASN A 119 -1.15 0.81 -3.01
C ASN A 119 -0.11 0.73 -4.15
N ASP A 120 0.86 -0.15 -4.01
CA ASP A 120 1.92 -0.40 -4.97
C ASP A 120 2.32 -1.88 -4.87
N GLU A 121 1.97 -2.66 -5.87
CA GLU A 121 2.29 -4.09 -5.93
C GLU A 121 3.79 -4.38 -6.07
N HIS A 122 4.57 -3.33 -6.41
CA HIS A 122 6.02 -3.40 -6.55
C HIS A 122 6.76 -2.82 -5.34
N ALA A 123 6.04 -2.51 -4.25
CA ALA A 123 6.68 -2.07 -3.01
C ALA A 123 7.61 -3.17 -2.47
N TYR A 124 8.71 -2.75 -1.89
CA TYR A 124 9.70 -3.62 -1.28
C TYR A 124 10.24 -3.03 0.02
N ALA A 125 10.80 -3.86 0.87
CA ALA A 125 11.44 -3.45 2.09
C ALA A 125 12.97 -3.45 1.94
N LEU A 126 13.64 -2.49 2.57
CA LEU A 126 15.08 -2.43 2.71
C LEU A 126 15.43 -2.33 4.19
N GLU A 127 16.46 -3.05 4.60
CA GLU A 127 17.09 -2.87 5.90
C GLU A 127 18.14 -1.76 5.81
N ILE A 128 18.06 -0.75 6.67
CA ILE A 128 19.01 0.36 6.72
C ILE A 128 20.35 -0.15 7.21
N SER A 129 21.43 0.26 6.54
CA SER A 129 22.79 0.07 7.00
C SER A 129 23.50 1.41 7.11
N GLY A 130 24.16 1.63 8.26
CA GLY A 130 24.90 2.84 8.57
C GLY A 130 24.07 3.93 9.26
N ASP A 131 24.69 5.08 9.47
CA ASP A 131 24.23 6.14 10.36
C ASP A 131 23.87 7.46 9.67
N SER A 132 23.96 7.51 8.33
CA SER A 132 23.74 8.75 7.55
C SER A 132 22.33 9.33 7.69
N MET A 133 21.39 8.57 8.24
CA MET A 133 20.00 8.97 8.43
C MET A 133 19.60 9.06 9.91
N THR A 134 20.56 8.95 10.84
CA THR A 134 20.28 9.21 12.26
C THR A 134 19.96 10.69 12.50
N PRO A 135 19.08 11.00 13.46
CA PRO A 135 18.33 10.09 14.34
C PRO A 135 17.04 9.51 13.73
N ALA A 136 16.71 9.83 12.48
CA ALA A 136 15.43 9.47 11.87
C ALA A 136 15.32 7.98 11.52
N TYR A 137 16.43 7.37 11.14
CA TYR A 137 16.57 5.93 10.92
C TYR A 137 17.89 5.46 11.52
N ARG A 138 17.88 4.29 12.11
CA ARG A 138 19.04 3.63 12.72
C ARG A 138 19.49 2.46 11.87
N ASP A 139 20.69 2.01 12.09
CA ASP A 139 21.18 0.74 11.55
C ASP A 139 20.28 -0.42 11.99
N GLY A 140 19.86 -1.25 11.04
CA GLY A 140 18.89 -2.34 11.27
C GLY A 140 17.41 -1.95 11.16
N ASP A 141 17.06 -0.65 11.03
CA ASP A 141 15.69 -0.26 10.78
C ASP A 141 15.23 -0.74 9.40
N VAL A 142 13.98 -1.18 9.30
CA VAL A 142 13.37 -1.58 8.04
C VAL A 142 12.53 -0.43 7.48
N ILE A 143 12.75 -0.10 6.22
CA ILE A 143 11.94 0.87 5.48
C ILE A 143 11.17 0.18 4.36
N VAL A 144 9.95 0.65 4.06
CA VAL A 144 9.18 0.21 2.90
C VAL A 144 9.23 1.30 1.84
N VAL A 145 9.60 0.90 0.64
CA VAL A 145 9.84 1.77 -0.52
C VAL A 145 8.80 1.48 -1.59
N SER A 146 8.22 2.53 -2.16
CA SER A 146 7.28 2.45 -3.27
C SER A 146 7.84 3.17 -4.49
N PRO A 147 8.22 2.44 -5.56
CA PRO A 147 8.65 3.03 -6.82
C PRO A 147 7.57 3.84 -7.52
N ALA A 148 6.30 3.43 -7.41
CA ALA A 148 5.17 4.10 -8.06
C ALA A 148 4.68 5.35 -7.31
N ALA A 149 5.08 5.54 -6.04
CA ALA A 149 4.64 6.69 -5.26
C ALA A 149 5.20 8.02 -5.81
N PRO A 150 4.38 9.06 -5.95
CA PRO A 150 4.86 10.36 -6.39
C PRO A 150 5.82 10.96 -5.36
N ILE A 151 6.96 11.47 -5.85
CA ILE A 151 8.02 12.02 -5.01
C ILE A 151 7.89 13.55 -4.96
N ARG A 152 7.92 14.11 -3.76
CA ARG A 152 7.82 15.55 -3.50
C ARG A 152 9.04 16.04 -2.71
N ARG A 153 9.27 17.35 -2.72
CA ARG A 153 10.27 17.98 -1.85
C ARG A 153 9.98 17.69 -0.39
N GLY A 154 11.01 17.31 0.37
CA GLY A 154 10.91 16.92 1.77
C GLY A 154 10.62 15.42 1.97
N ASP A 155 10.28 14.68 0.91
CA ASP A 155 10.11 13.23 1.03
C ASP A 155 11.46 12.54 1.27
N ARG A 156 11.43 11.50 2.08
CA ARG A 156 12.56 10.58 2.23
C ARG A 156 12.53 9.59 1.08
N VAL A 157 13.68 9.39 0.48
CA VAL A 157 13.83 8.64 -0.76
C VAL A 157 15.01 7.70 -0.70
N VAL A 158 14.91 6.62 -1.44
CA VAL A 158 16.05 5.79 -1.81
C VAL A 158 16.45 6.17 -3.23
N ALA A 159 17.73 6.36 -3.47
CA ALA A 159 18.26 6.66 -4.80
C ALA A 159 19.40 5.71 -5.14
N LYS A 160 19.41 5.20 -6.39
CA LYS A 160 20.50 4.39 -6.95
C LYS A 160 21.19 5.16 -8.07
N THR A 161 22.51 5.20 -8.02
CA THR A 161 23.35 5.83 -9.05
C THR A 161 23.84 4.80 -10.06
N LYS A 162 24.27 5.26 -11.24
CA LYS A 162 24.91 4.41 -12.26
C LYS A 162 26.20 3.76 -11.78
N LYS A 163 26.81 4.28 -10.73
CA LYS A 163 27.98 3.68 -10.08
C LYS A 163 27.63 2.54 -9.14
N GLY A 164 26.34 2.18 -9.00
CA GLY A 164 25.86 1.16 -8.10
C GLY A 164 25.65 1.62 -6.66
N GLU A 165 25.94 2.89 -6.33
CA GLU A 165 25.73 3.41 -5.00
C GLU A 165 24.24 3.57 -4.70
N VAL A 166 23.76 2.95 -3.62
CA VAL A 166 22.40 3.14 -3.10
C VAL A 166 22.47 4.00 -1.84
N MET A 167 21.58 4.95 -1.72
CA MET A 167 21.56 5.88 -0.60
C MET A 167 20.14 6.22 -0.17
N VAL A 168 19.96 6.41 1.13
CA VAL A 168 18.73 6.94 1.74
C VAL A 168 18.97 8.39 2.12
N LYS A 169 18.15 9.31 1.63
CA LYS A 169 18.29 10.76 1.83
C LYS A 169 16.92 11.43 1.85
N GLU A 170 16.89 12.70 2.24
CA GLU A 170 15.73 13.58 2.04
C GLU A 170 15.86 14.32 0.72
N LEU A 171 14.80 14.36 -0.09
CA LEU A 171 14.79 15.12 -1.34
C LEU A 171 14.64 16.62 -1.04
N LYS A 172 15.72 17.38 -1.20
CA LYS A 172 15.71 18.83 -1.05
C LYS A 172 15.16 19.54 -2.29
N ARG A 173 15.57 19.09 -3.48
CA ARG A 173 15.16 19.67 -4.75
C ARG A 173 15.38 18.70 -5.90
N LYS A 174 14.45 18.68 -6.86
CA LYS A 174 14.60 17.97 -8.13
C LYS A 174 14.32 18.94 -9.28
N THR A 175 15.22 19.00 -10.22
CA THR A 175 15.11 19.80 -11.46
C THR A 175 15.26 18.88 -12.66
N SER A 176 15.15 19.41 -13.88
CA SER A 176 15.43 18.63 -15.10
C SER A 176 16.91 18.23 -15.24
N LYS A 177 17.84 18.86 -14.50
CA LYS A 177 19.29 18.65 -14.64
C LYS A 177 19.91 17.99 -13.41
N SER A 178 19.37 18.25 -12.20
CA SER A 178 19.99 17.83 -10.94
C SER A 178 18.97 17.40 -9.89
N ILE A 179 19.41 16.54 -8.99
CA ILE A 179 18.70 16.08 -7.79
C ILE A 179 19.57 16.43 -6.59
N GLU A 180 19.05 17.27 -5.69
CA GLU A 180 19.71 17.66 -4.44
C GLU A 180 19.13 16.81 -3.31
N LEU A 181 19.99 16.03 -2.67
CA LEU A 181 19.66 15.09 -1.59
C LEU A 181 20.36 15.54 -0.31
N LYS A 182 19.59 15.63 0.79
CA LYS A 182 20.06 16.03 2.10
C LYS A 182 20.25 14.84 3.01
N SER A 183 21.35 14.77 3.73
CA SER A 183 21.53 13.86 4.86
C SER A 183 20.79 14.41 6.08
N ILE A 184 20.14 13.54 6.86
CA ILE A 184 19.55 13.97 8.13
C ILE A 184 20.66 14.11 9.17
N ASN A 185 21.61 13.18 9.19
CA ASN A 185 22.81 13.31 10.01
C ASN A 185 23.74 14.37 9.41
N SER A 186 24.01 15.42 10.17
CA SER A 186 24.86 16.55 9.74
C SER A 186 26.34 16.18 9.56
N GLU A 187 26.79 15.04 10.07
CA GLU A 187 28.15 14.53 9.86
C GLU A 187 28.37 14.01 8.44
N HIS A 188 27.27 13.73 7.73
CA HIS A 188 27.31 13.30 6.34
C HIS A 188 26.95 14.45 5.39
N PRO A 189 27.71 14.65 4.31
CA PRO A 189 27.45 15.75 3.39
C PRO A 189 26.15 15.56 2.59
N ASP A 190 25.53 16.68 2.24
CA ASP A 190 24.48 16.72 1.21
C ASP A 190 25.07 16.27 -0.13
N ARG A 191 24.23 15.67 -0.98
CA ARG A 191 24.64 15.16 -2.29
C ARG A 191 23.86 15.87 -3.40
N THR A 192 24.56 16.37 -4.38
CA THR A 192 23.95 16.85 -5.63
C THR A 192 24.36 15.93 -6.76
N LEU A 193 23.37 15.28 -7.37
CA LEU A 193 23.56 14.33 -8.46
C LEU A 193 23.00 14.90 -9.76
N ALA A 194 23.69 14.70 -10.87
CA ALA A 194 23.07 14.95 -12.16
C ALA A 194 21.99 13.90 -12.44
N VAL A 195 20.85 14.30 -12.99
CA VAL A 195 19.74 13.36 -13.28
C VAL A 195 20.21 12.18 -14.13
N ARG A 196 21.12 12.42 -15.08
CA ARG A 196 21.71 11.38 -15.93
C ARG A 196 22.53 10.31 -15.18
N ASP A 197 22.97 10.60 -13.95
CA ASP A 197 23.81 9.72 -13.13
C ASP A 197 22.97 8.91 -12.14
N VAL A 198 21.66 9.18 -12.05
CA VAL A 198 20.71 8.45 -11.22
C VAL A 198 19.99 7.42 -12.08
N VAL A 199 20.01 6.15 -11.66
CA VAL A 199 19.26 5.06 -12.32
C VAL A 199 17.80 5.18 -11.96
N TRP A 200 17.51 5.21 -10.65
CA TRP A 200 16.16 5.39 -10.14
C TRP A 200 16.17 6.13 -8.78
N ILE A 201 15.01 6.65 -8.43
CA ILE A 201 14.72 7.25 -7.14
C ILE A 201 13.29 6.86 -6.75
N ALA A 202 13.10 6.35 -5.54
CA ALA A 202 11.82 5.86 -5.04
C ALA A 202 11.52 6.43 -3.66
N ARG A 203 10.22 6.57 -3.34
CA ARG A 203 9.78 7.17 -2.09
C ARG A 203 9.71 6.12 -0.98
N ILE A 204 10.19 6.49 0.21
CA ILE A 204 9.97 5.74 1.44
C ILE A 204 8.55 6.08 1.93
N VAL A 205 7.73 5.06 2.08
CA VAL A 205 6.31 5.21 2.49
C VAL A 205 6.07 4.77 3.93
N TRP A 206 7.01 4.03 4.51
CA TRP A 206 6.98 3.60 5.91
C TRP A 206 8.37 3.26 6.43
N ALA A 207 8.56 3.28 7.76
CA ALA A 207 9.76 2.82 8.43
C ALA A 207 9.40 2.21 9.79
N SER A 208 10.12 1.16 10.21
CA SER A 208 10.11 0.69 11.60
C SER A 208 10.72 1.75 12.52
N GLN A 209 10.28 1.79 13.75
CA GLN A 209 10.88 2.57 14.84
C GLN A 209 10.84 1.77 16.13
#